data_b7bc79ecab076f30d28d6668a1617785
#
_entry.id   b7bc79ecab076f30d28d6668a1617785
#
_cell.length_a   1.000
_cell.length_b   1.000
_cell.length_c   1.000
_cell.angle_alpha   90.00
_cell.angle_beta   90.00
_cell.angle_gamma   90.00
#
_symmetry.space_group_name_H-M   'P 1'
#
loop_
_entity.id
_entity.type
_entity.pdbx_description
1 polymer ?
#
loop_
_entity_poly.entity_id
_entity_poly.type
_entity_poly.pdbx_seq_one_letter_code
_entity_poly.pdbx_strand_id
1 'polypeptide(L)'
;APAKLLASGCGDLIANVIAVKDWQLGHKKKKEYYGRYAADLALMSAEIVMENSSEFAKKGLDSRVIVEGLISAGVASCIAGSSRPCSGAEHLVSHALDKLAPGIGLHGEKCGLGSIMMAKLQGQDWKKIVKTLKNVGAPTTAKQIGLKPDVIIKALMIAQDLRPERYTILKEIKMTEKRAL
;
A
#
# COMPACT_ATOMS: atom_id res chain seq x y z
N ALA A 1 6.86 17.07 -11.80
CA ALA A 1 5.54 16.39 -11.77
C ALA A 1 4.58 17.19 -10.88
N PRO A 2 3.25 17.18 -11.15
CA PRO A 2 2.27 17.80 -10.26
C PRO A 2 2.32 17.20 -8.86
N ALA A 3 2.17 18.04 -7.81
CA ALA A 3 2.25 17.60 -6.40
C ALA A 3 1.31 16.42 -6.06
N LYS A 4 0.10 16.42 -6.64
CA LYS A 4 -0.86 15.33 -6.47
C LYS A 4 -0.32 13.98 -6.98
N LEU A 5 0.40 13.96 -8.09
CA LEU A 5 1.00 12.73 -8.63
C LEU A 5 2.18 12.27 -7.77
N LEU A 6 2.99 13.20 -7.25
CA LEU A 6 4.07 12.88 -6.32
C LEU A 6 3.52 12.30 -5.01
N ALA A 7 2.48 12.93 -4.45
CA ALA A 7 1.80 12.42 -3.26
C ALA A 7 1.21 11.01 -3.47
N SER A 8 0.64 10.76 -4.65
CA SER A 8 0.17 9.43 -5.04
C SER A 8 1.34 8.43 -5.10
N GLY A 9 2.47 8.81 -5.71
CA GLY A 9 3.69 7.98 -5.72
C GLY A 9 4.18 7.65 -4.31
N CYS A 10 4.14 8.61 -3.38
CA CYS A 10 4.43 8.33 -1.97
C CYS A 10 3.49 7.30 -1.35
N GLY A 11 2.18 7.38 -1.66
CA GLY A 11 1.19 6.40 -1.19
C GLY A 11 1.48 4.99 -1.69
N ASP A 12 1.93 4.87 -2.93
CA ASP A 12 2.33 3.60 -3.54
C ASP A 12 3.63 3.04 -2.91
N LEU A 13 4.63 3.89 -2.67
CA LEU A 13 5.87 3.49 -1.99
C LEU A 13 5.61 3.02 -0.55
N ILE A 14 4.78 3.74 0.21
CA ILE A 14 4.42 3.37 1.59
C ILE A 14 3.74 2.00 1.64
N ALA A 15 3.02 1.61 0.60
CA ALA A 15 2.38 0.31 0.47
C ALA A 15 3.36 -0.87 0.59
N ASN A 16 4.64 -0.68 0.23
CA ASN A 16 5.66 -1.73 0.32
C ASN A 16 5.83 -2.29 1.74
N VAL A 17 5.61 -1.47 2.78
CA VAL A 17 5.66 -1.93 4.18
C VAL A 17 4.62 -3.02 4.45
N ILE A 18 3.45 -2.90 3.84
CA ILE A 18 2.36 -3.88 3.96
C ILE A 18 2.64 -5.10 3.09
N ALA A 19 3.05 -4.86 1.84
CA ALA A 19 3.33 -5.88 0.85
C ALA A 19 4.40 -6.87 1.34
N VAL A 20 5.51 -6.38 1.87
CA VAL A 20 6.60 -7.23 2.40
C VAL A 20 6.12 -8.06 3.59
N LYS A 21 5.29 -7.52 4.47
CA LYS A 21 4.69 -8.28 5.58
C LYS A 21 3.77 -9.39 5.09
N ASP A 22 2.96 -9.12 4.09
CA ASP A 22 2.12 -10.15 3.47
C ASP A 22 2.96 -11.21 2.75
N TRP A 23 4.06 -10.82 2.11
CA TRP A 23 4.97 -11.77 1.49
C TRP A 23 5.66 -12.67 2.51
N GLN A 24 6.11 -12.10 3.64
CA GLN A 24 6.61 -12.88 4.79
C GLN A 24 5.55 -13.85 5.34
N LEU A 25 4.30 -13.40 5.44
CA LEU A 25 3.18 -14.23 5.87
C LEU A 25 2.94 -15.40 4.88
N GLY A 26 2.93 -15.13 3.58
CA GLY A 26 2.81 -16.15 2.52
C GLY A 26 3.95 -17.16 2.58
N HIS A 27 5.18 -16.70 2.79
CA HIS A 27 6.33 -17.58 2.98
C HIS A 27 6.14 -18.50 4.20
N LYS A 28 5.78 -17.94 5.34
CA LYS A 28 5.58 -18.70 6.59
C LYS A 28 4.44 -19.72 6.48
N LYS A 29 3.32 -19.36 5.84
CA LYS A 29 2.09 -20.15 5.83
C LYS A 29 1.96 -21.10 4.63
N LYS A 30 2.55 -20.74 3.50
CA LYS A 30 2.38 -21.44 2.22
C LYS A 30 3.69 -21.89 1.58
N LYS A 31 4.83 -21.67 2.24
CA LYS A 31 6.15 -21.97 1.68
C LYS A 31 6.43 -21.21 0.39
N GLU A 32 5.75 -20.09 0.18
CA GLU A 32 5.99 -19.20 -0.96
C GLU A 32 7.45 -18.72 -0.96
N TYR A 33 8.04 -18.55 -2.13
CA TYR A 33 9.38 -17.95 -2.23
C TYR A 33 9.39 -16.58 -1.57
N TYR A 34 10.45 -16.29 -0.81
CA TYR A 34 10.70 -15.00 -0.19
C TYR A 34 12.16 -14.61 -0.41
N GLY A 35 12.37 -13.56 -1.20
CA GLY A 35 13.69 -13.01 -1.48
C GLY A 35 14.02 -11.85 -0.55
N ARG A 36 14.88 -12.10 0.45
CA ARG A 36 15.24 -11.08 1.46
C ARG A 36 15.76 -9.79 0.83
N TYR A 37 16.67 -9.90 -0.15
CA TYR A 37 17.24 -8.74 -0.81
C TYR A 37 16.16 -7.85 -1.48
N ALA A 38 15.26 -8.45 -2.24
CA ALA A 38 14.15 -7.72 -2.86
C ALA A 38 13.20 -7.10 -1.83
N ALA A 39 12.94 -7.81 -0.74
CA ALA A 39 12.11 -7.29 0.35
C ALA A 39 12.75 -6.08 1.03
N ASP A 40 14.04 -6.15 1.37
CA ASP A 40 14.78 -5.07 2.02
C ASP A 40 14.87 -3.84 1.09
N LEU A 41 15.06 -4.05 -0.23
CA LEU A 41 15.08 -2.98 -1.24
C LEU A 41 13.71 -2.26 -1.36
N ALA A 42 12.61 -3.01 -1.33
CA ALA A 42 11.26 -2.44 -1.33
C ALA A 42 10.96 -1.69 -0.03
N LEU A 43 11.36 -2.25 1.13
CA LEU A 43 11.20 -1.58 2.42
C LEU A 43 11.98 -0.27 2.47
N MET A 44 13.24 -0.25 2.04
CA MET A 44 14.06 0.96 1.98
C MET A 44 13.38 2.06 1.16
N SER A 45 12.74 1.72 0.04
CA SER A 45 12.01 2.68 -0.79
C SER A 45 10.84 3.34 -0.04
N ALA A 46 10.14 2.59 0.83
CA ALA A 46 9.08 3.13 1.67
C ALA A 46 9.65 3.96 2.84
N GLU A 47 10.71 3.46 3.49
CA GLU A 47 11.33 4.09 4.66
C GLU A 47 11.86 5.48 4.33
N ILE A 48 12.51 5.65 3.17
CA ILE A 48 13.00 6.96 2.71
C ILE A 48 11.86 7.98 2.65
N VAL A 49 10.70 7.62 2.12
CA VAL A 49 9.53 8.52 2.10
C VAL A 49 9.02 8.81 3.51
N MET A 50 8.96 7.78 4.37
CA MET A 50 8.46 7.91 5.73
C MET A 50 9.35 8.79 6.60
N GLU A 51 10.67 8.66 6.47
CA GLU A 51 11.67 9.43 7.21
C GLU A 51 11.69 10.89 6.76
N ASN A 52 11.64 11.14 5.46
CA ASN A 52 11.64 12.50 4.89
C ASN A 52 10.27 13.20 4.95
N SER A 53 9.20 12.51 5.37
CA SER A 53 7.84 13.05 5.29
C SER A 53 7.65 14.37 6.03
N SER A 54 8.33 14.57 7.18
CA SER A 54 8.27 15.82 7.94
C SER A 54 8.96 16.98 7.23
N GLU A 55 10.00 16.70 6.46
CA GLU A 55 10.68 17.67 5.63
C GLU A 55 9.85 18.03 4.39
N PHE A 56 9.25 17.01 3.77
CA PHE A 56 8.31 17.21 2.65
C PHE A 56 7.12 18.09 3.03
N ALA A 57 6.60 17.98 4.25
CA ALA A 57 5.53 18.84 4.74
C ALA A 57 5.94 20.31 4.85
N LYS A 58 7.24 20.61 5.08
CA LYS A 58 7.77 21.96 5.25
C LYS A 58 8.27 22.57 3.96
N LYS A 59 8.97 21.80 3.13
CA LYS A 59 9.70 22.26 1.94
C LYS A 59 9.04 21.87 0.62
N GLY A 60 8.02 21.00 0.65
CA GLY A 60 7.41 20.38 -0.53
C GLY A 60 8.05 19.04 -0.88
N LEU A 61 7.39 18.31 -1.77
CA LEU A 61 7.81 16.97 -2.19
C LEU A 61 9.04 17.05 -3.11
N ASP A 62 10.08 16.29 -2.79
CA ASP A 62 11.23 16.10 -3.65
C ASP A 62 10.94 15.02 -4.70
N SER A 63 10.76 15.46 -5.95
CA SER A 63 10.45 14.55 -7.07
C SER A 63 11.57 13.55 -7.34
N ARG A 64 12.84 13.91 -7.08
CA ARG A 64 13.99 13.02 -7.29
C ARG A 64 13.93 11.85 -6.32
N VAL A 65 13.79 12.12 -5.02
CA VAL A 65 13.69 11.09 -3.97
C VAL A 65 12.54 10.12 -4.25
N ILE A 66 11.38 10.65 -4.65
CA ILE A 66 10.18 9.84 -4.94
C ILE A 66 10.41 8.95 -6.17
N VAL A 67 10.98 9.51 -7.25
CA VAL A 67 11.23 8.74 -8.49
C VAL A 67 12.29 7.67 -8.26
N GLU A 68 13.38 7.99 -7.55
CA GLU A 68 14.40 7.00 -7.18
C GLU A 68 13.79 5.85 -6.36
N GLY A 69 12.90 6.16 -5.41
CA GLY A 69 12.15 5.15 -4.64
C GLY A 69 11.28 4.26 -5.53
N LEU A 70 10.52 4.86 -6.47
CA LEU A 70 9.67 4.10 -7.40
C LEU A 70 10.48 3.20 -8.33
N ILE A 71 11.63 3.67 -8.83
CA ILE A 71 12.54 2.85 -9.63
C ILE A 71 13.08 1.69 -8.79
N SER A 72 13.53 1.96 -7.57
CA SER A 72 14.04 0.95 -6.64
C SER A 72 12.99 -0.11 -6.32
N ALA A 73 11.74 0.28 -6.08
CA ALA A 73 10.62 -0.65 -5.88
C ALA A 73 10.35 -1.52 -7.13
N GLY A 74 10.44 -0.92 -8.33
CA GLY A 74 10.36 -1.67 -9.59
C GLY A 74 11.48 -2.70 -9.74
N VAL A 75 12.72 -2.31 -9.42
CA VAL A 75 13.88 -3.22 -9.42
C VAL A 75 13.68 -4.36 -8.40
N ALA A 76 13.15 -4.07 -7.21
CA ALA A 76 12.82 -5.10 -6.22
C ALA A 76 11.85 -6.15 -6.78
N SER A 77 10.82 -5.71 -7.53
CA SER A 77 9.87 -6.60 -8.18
C SER A 77 10.54 -7.45 -9.29
N CYS A 78 11.45 -6.86 -10.07
CA CYS A 78 12.22 -7.59 -11.07
C CYS A 78 13.11 -8.68 -10.43
N ILE A 79 13.85 -8.34 -9.36
CA ILE A 79 14.70 -9.28 -8.61
C ILE A 79 13.88 -10.43 -8.04
N ALA A 80 12.69 -10.13 -7.50
CA ALA A 80 11.81 -11.14 -6.94
C ALA A 80 11.13 -12.03 -8.00
N GLY A 81 11.15 -11.64 -9.28
CA GLY A 81 10.38 -12.30 -10.34
C GLY A 81 8.87 -12.18 -10.16
N SER A 82 8.42 -11.26 -9.31
CA SER A 82 6.99 -11.03 -9.01
C SER A 82 6.80 -9.68 -8.33
N SER A 83 5.56 -9.17 -8.32
CA SER A 83 5.23 -7.93 -7.61
C SER A 83 5.07 -8.11 -6.08
N ARG A 84 5.39 -9.27 -5.51
CA ARG A 84 5.21 -9.52 -4.07
C ARG A 84 5.91 -8.51 -3.15
N PRO A 85 7.13 -7.99 -3.45
CA PRO A 85 7.76 -6.98 -2.61
C PRO A 85 6.96 -5.68 -2.50
N CYS A 86 6.17 -5.35 -3.53
CA CYS A 86 5.49 -4.07 -3.67
C CYS A 86 3.95 -4.18 -3.71
N SER A 87 3.38 -5.39 -3.64
CA SER A 87 1.94 -5.59 -3.80
C SER A 87 1.43 -6.69 -2.87
N GLY A 88 0.74 -6.31 -1.82
CA GLY A 88 0.07 -7.14 -0.83
C GLY A 88 -1.43 -6.87 -0.78
N ALA A 89 -2.03 -7.01 0.40
CA ALA A 89 -3.46 -6.80 0.63
C ALA A 89 -3.91 -5.36 0.36
N GLU A 90 -3.06 -4.38 0.57
CA GLU A 90 -3.33 -2.97 0.28
C GLU A 90 -3.59 -2.74 -1.21
N HIS A 91 -2.82 -3.40 -2.08
CA HIS A 91 -3.03 -3.36 -3.52
C HIS A 91 -4.28 -4.14 -3.93
N LEU A 92 -4.60 -5.25 -3.27
CA LEU A 92 -5.86 -5.97 -3.52
C LEU A 92 -7.06 -5.07 -3.22
N VAL A 93 -7.00 -4.28 -2.14
CA VAL A 93 -8.03 -3.26 -1.84
C VAL A 93 -8.06 -2.19 -2.93
N SER A 94 -6.92 -1.68 -3.39
CA SER A 94 -6.85 -0.71 -4.49
C SER A 94 -7.51 -1.25 -5.76
N HIS A 95 -7.21 -2.49 -6.17
CA HIS A 95 -7.82 -3.13 -7.34
C HIS A 95 -9.32 -3.37 -7.16
N ALA A 96 -9.77 -3.72 -5.95
CA ALA A 96 -11.19 -3.85 -5.65
C ALA A 96 -11.91 -2.50 -5.78
N LEU A 97 -11.28 -1.41 -5.34
CA LEU A 97 -11.80 -0.04 -5.51
C LEU A 97 -11.85 0.36 -6.98
N ASP A 98 -10.83 0.00 -7.79
CA ASP A 98 -10.86 0.24 -9.25
C ASP A 98 -12.05 -0.46 -9.92
N LYS A 99 -12.37 -1.67 -9.47
CA LYS A 99 -13.51 -2.45 -9.98
C LYS A 99 -14.87 -1.87 -9.55
N LEU A 100 -14.99 -1.40 -8.30
CA LEU A 100 -16.25 -0.93 -7.73
C LEU A 100 -16.54 0.55 -8.01
N ALA A 101 -15.49 1.35 -8.19
CA ALA A 101 -15.57 2.79 -8.40
C ALA A 101 -14.51 3.23 -9.43
N PRO A 102 -14.66 2.83 -10.71
CA PRO A 102 -13.68 3.12 -11.75
C PRO A 102 -13.50 4.62 -11.96
N GLY A 103 -12.25 5.05 -12.14
CA GLY A 103 -11.88 6.44 -12.37
C GLY A 103 -11.86 7.33 -11.11
N ILE A 104 -12.20 6.81 -9.94
CA ILE A 104 -12.16 7.57 -8.69
C ILE A 104 -10.81 7.37 -7.98
N GLY A 105 -10.12 8.48 -7.72
CA GLY A 105 -8.80 8.50 -7.06
C GLY A 105 -7.66 7.95 -7.93
N LEU A 106 -6.45 8.33 -7.59
CA LEU A 106 -5.23 7.80 -8.20
C LEU A 106 -4.86 6.45 -7.56
N HIS A 107 -4.08 5.64 -8.29
CA HIS A 107 -3.64 4.32 -7.80
C HIS A 107 -2.99 4.39 -6.42
N GLY A 108 -1.94 5.21 -6.26
CA GLY A 108 -1.25 5.33 -4.98
C GLY A 108 -2.10 5.98 -3.87
N GLU A 109 -3.09 6.81 -4.20
CA GLU A 109 -4.07 7.29 -3.21
C GLU A 109 -4.87 6.12 -2.61
N LYS A 110 -5.29 5.17 -3.45
CA LYS A 110 -6.00 3.95 -3.02
C LYS A 110 -5.08 2.98 -2.28
N CYS A 111 -3.84 2.82 -2.75
CA CYS A 111 -2.83 2.01 -2.06
C CYS A 111 -2.51 2.58 -0.67
N GLY A 112 -2.37 3.91 -0.54
CA GLY A 112 -2.19 4.58 0.74
C GLY A 112 -3.35 4.33 1.72
N LEU A 113 -4.60 4.44 1.26
CA LEU A 113 -5.78 4.11 2.08
C LEU A 113 -5.80 2.63 2.46
N GLY A 114 -5.52 1.73 1.51
CA GLY A 114 -5.36 0.30 1.77
C GLY A 114 -4.29 0.03 2.82
N SER A 115 -3.16 0.73 2.75
CA SER A 115 -2.05 0.59 3.70
C SER A 115 -2.44 0.94 5.13
N ILE A 116 -3.23 2.00 5.35
CA ILE A 116 -3.74 2.34 6.69
C ILE A 116 -4.54 1.18 7.28
N MET A 117 -5.48 0.63 6.50
CA MET A 117 -6.36 -0.44 6.94
C MET A 117 -5.58 -1.74 7.19
N MET A 118 -4.73 -2.11 6.24
CA MET A 118 -3.95 -3.35 6.34
C MET A 118 -2.89 -3.29 7.43
N ALA A 119 -2.26 -2.14 7.67
CA ALA A 119 -1.34 -1.96 8.79
C ALA A 119 -2.04 -2.24 10.13
N LYS A 120 -3.26 -1.74 10.31
CA LYS A 120 -4.05 -2.02 11.52
C LYS A 120 -4.32 -3.52 11.69
N LEU A 121 -4.69 -4.21 10.61
CA LEU A 121 -4.95 -5.65 10.64
C LEU A 121 -3.68 -6.48 10.86
N GLN A 122 -2.53 -6.02 10.35
CA GLN A 122 -1.23 -6.66 10.54
C GLN A 122 -0.58 -6.33 11.90
N GLY A 123 -1.21 -5.49 12.74
CA GLY A 123 -0.66 -5.04 14.02
C GLY A 123 0.54 -4.09 13.89
N GLN A 124 0.66 -3.40 12.75
CA GLN A 124 1.70 -2.40 12.50
C GLN A 124 1.26 -1.01 13.01
N ASP A 125 2.21 -0.07 13.06
CA ASP A 125 1.93 1.33 13.43
C ASP A 125 1.20 2.07 12.29
N TRP A 126 -0.10 1.82 12.18
CA TRP A 126 -0.97 2.50 11.20
C TRP A 126 -1.03 4.02 11.42
N LYS A 127 -0.80 4.50 12.67
CA LYS A 127 -0.80 5.95 12.97
C LYS A 127 0.41 6.64 12.33
N LYS A 128 1.57 5.96 12.29
CA LYS A 128 2.75 6.44 11.57
C LYS A 128 2.45 6.55 10.08
N ILE A 129 1.77 5.57 9.47
CA ILE A 129 1.34 5.62 8.06
C ILE A 129 0.42 6.81 7.80
N VAL A 130 -0.62 7.00 8.64
CA VAL A 130 -1.52 8.17 8.53
C VAL A 130 -0.75 9.49 8.62
N LYS A 131 0.18 9.62 9.57
CA LYS A 131 1.01 10.82 9.72
C LYS A 131 1.85 11.07 8.47
N THR A 132 2.50 10.04 7.94
CA THR A 132 3.31 10.14 6.73
C THR A 132 2.47 10.59 5.54
N LEU A 133 1.34 9.93 5.28
CA LEU A 133 0.43 10.28 4.18
C LEU A 133 -0.05 11.73 4.28
N LYS A 134 -0.43 12.19 5.47
CA LYS A 134 -0.79 13.61 5.70
C LYS A 134 0.36 14.55 5.36
N ASN A 135 1.57 14.24 5.81
CA ASN A 135 2.75 15.06 5.59
C ASN A 135 3.10 15.20 4.10
N VAL A 136 2.90 14.16 3.30
CA VAL A 136 3.13 14.19 1.84
C VAL A 136 1.94 14.71 1.03
N GLY A 137 0.84 15.12 1.71
CA GLY A 137 -0.35 15.63 1.03
C GLY A 137 -1.22 14.56 0.38
N ALA A 138 -1.03 13.28 0.74
CA ALA A 138 -1.85 12.19 0.26
C ALA A 138 -3.12 12.02 1.10
N PRO A 139 -4.24 11.53 0.53
CA PRO A 139 -5.48 11.29 1.27
C PRO A 139 -5.32 10.20 2.33
N THR A 140 -6.00 10.38 3.46
CA THR A 140 -6.02 9.43 4.57
C THR A 140 -7.42 8.91 4.89
N THR A 141 -8.43 9.38 4.14
CA THR A 141 -9.82 8.94 4.28
C THR A 141 -10.46 8.74 2.90
N ALA A 142 -11.40 7.80 2.83
CA ALA A 142 -12.19 7.54 1.63
C ALA A 142 -12.89 8.79 1.09
N LYS A 143 -13.41 9.63 1.99
CA LYS A 143 -14.10 10.88 1.64
C LYS A 143 -13.21 11.84 0.85
N GLN A 144 -11.92 11.93 1.17
CA GLN A 144 -10.97 12.84 0.49
C GLN A 144 -10.76 12.50 -0.99
N ILE A 145 -10.99 11.25 -1.39
CA ILE A 145 -10.95 10.82 -2.80
C ILE A 145 -12.34 10.57 -3.40
N GLY A 146 -13.40 10.98 -2.71
CA GLY A 146 -14.77 10.87 -3.22
C GLY A 146 -15.41 9.48 -3.10
N LEU A 147 -14.84 8.57 -2.32
CA LEU A 147 -15.40 7.24 -2.08
C LEU A 147 -16.37 7.25 -0.89
N LYS A 148 -17.47 6.51 -1.03
CA LYS A 148 -18.43 6.27 0.04
C LYS A 148 -17.96 5.13 0.96
N PRO A 149 -18.33 5.12 2.25
CA PRO A 149 -17.94 4.07 3.20
C PRO A 149 -18.36 2.66 2.76
N ASP A 150 -19.54 2.51 2.19
CA ASP A 150 -20.07 1.23 1.71
C ASP A 150 -19.21 0.63 0.57
N VAL A 151 -18.61 1.48 -0.26
CA VAL A 151 -17.69 1.04 -1.32
C VAL A 151 -16.40 0.46 -0.71
N ILE A 152 -15.90 1.06 0.39
CA ILE A 152 -14.72 0.54 1.10
C ILE A 152 -15.03 -0.83 1.71
N ILE A 153 -16.17 -0.98 2.37
CA ILE A 153 -16.59 -2.26 2.96
C ILE A 153 -16.68 -3.34 1.88
N LYS A 154 -17.36 -3.04 0.77
CA LYS A 154 -17.47 -3.96 -0.38
C LYS A 154 -16.09 -4.31 -0.95
N ALA A 155 -15.19 -3.33 -1.09
CA ALA A 155 -13.84 -3.56 -1.57
C ALA A 155 -13.06 -4.52 -0.66
N LEU A 156 -13.12 -4.33 0.67
CA LEU A 156 -12.50 -5.24 1.64
C LEU A 156 -13.02 -6.67 1.53
N MET A 157 -14.33 -6.84 1.26
CA MET A 157 -14.95 -8.16 1.13
C MET A 157 -14.50 -8.93 -0.11
N ILE A 158 -14.28 -8.24 -1.24
CA ILE A 158 -13.93 -8.90 -2.51
C ILE A 158 -12.43 -8.87 -2.82
N ALA A 159 -11.63 -8.09 -2.07
CA ALA A 159 -10.23 -7.84 -2.40
C ALA A 159 -9.41 -9.13 -2.52
N GLN A 160 -9.55 -10.05 -1.59
CA GLN A 160 -8.80 -11.31 -1.61
C GLN A 160 -9.14 -12.20 -2.82
N ASP A 161 -10.37 -12.15 -3.30
CA ASP A 161 -10.85 -12.99 -4.41
C ASP A 161 -10.29 -12.52 -5.77
N LEU A 162 -9.76 -11.29 -5.85
CA LEU A 162 -9.10 -10.79 -7.05
C LEU A 162 -7.76 -11.48 -7.34
N ARG A 163 -7.11 -12.01 -6.30
CA ARG A 163 -5.86 -12.77 -6.39
C ARG A 163 -5.89 -13.92 -5.38
N PRO A 164 -6.70 -14.95 -5.62
CA PRO A 164 -6.91 -16.04 -4.65
C PRO A 164 -5.64 -16.86 -4.38
N GLU A 165 -4.68 -16.85 -5.33
CA GLU A 165 -3.38 -17.49 -5.19
C GLU A 165 -2.47 -16.80 -4.18
N ARG A 166 -2.63 -15.48 -3.96
CA ARG A 166 -1.81 -14.71 -3.01
C ARG A 166 -2.28 -14.92 -1.58
N TYR A 167 -1.36 -15.29 -0.71
CA TYR A 167 -1.65 -15.35 0.71
C TYR A 167 -1.35 -14.00 1.36
N THR A 168 -2.37 -13.37 1.93
CA THR A 168 -2.29 -12.04 2.55
C THR A 168 -2.97 -12.01 3.91
N ILE A 169 -2.86 -10.91 4.63
CA ILE A 169 -3.59 -10.71 5.89
C ILE A 169 -5.10 -10.85 5.72
N LEU A 170 -5.69 -10.45 4.60
CA LEU A 170 -7.13 -10.60 4.34
C LEU A 170 -7.55 -12.08 4.37
N LYS A 171 -6.72 -12.96 3.80
CA LYS A 171 -6.97 -14.42 3.83
C LYS A 171 -6.73 -15.00 5.22
N GLU A 172 -5.69 -14.56 5.91
CA GLU A 172 -5.36 -15.03 7.26
C GLU A 172 -6.49 -14.76 8.25
N ILE A 173 -7.06 -13.55 8.25
CA ILE A 173 -8.13 -13.16 9.18
C ILE A 173 -9.53 -13.60 8.71
N LYS A 174 -9.67 -14.11 7.50
CA LYS A 174 -10.97 -14.40 6.85
C LYS A 174 -11.88 -13.16 6.95
N MET A 175 -11.63 -12.17 6.09
CA MET A 175 -12.38 -10.91 6.12
C MET A 175 -13.88 -11.16 6.08
N THR A 176 -14.60 -10.47 6.96
CA THR A 176 -16.08 -10.49 7.08
C THR A 176 -16.58 -9.05 7.18
N GLU A 177 -17.85 -8.81 6.87
CA GLU A 177 -18.46 -7.49 6.98
C GLU A 177 -18.29 -6.90 8.40
N LYS A 178 -18.50 -7.69 9.45
CA LYS A 178 -18.29 -7.28 10.84
C LYS A 178 -16.86 -6.82 11.14
N ARG A 179 -15.87 -7.32 10.40
CA ARG A 179 -14.46 -6.90 10.54
C ARG A 179 -14.11 -5.72 9.66
N ALA A 180 -14.90 -5.47 8.62
CA ALA A 180 -14.74 -4.34 7.71
C ALA A 180 -15.38 -3.05 8.26
N LEU A 181 -16.36 -3.17 9.17
CA LEU A 181 -16.95 -2.08 9.95
C LEU A 181 -16.08 -1.68 11.14
#